data_65a5f14b4d25a6aaecc1ffb3c181ae0a
#
_entry.id   65a5f14b4d25a6aaecc1ffb3c181ae0a
#
_cell.length_a   1.000
_cell.length_b   1.000
_cell.length_c   1.000
_cell.angle_alpha   90.00
_cell.angle_beta   90.00
_cell.angle_gamma   90.00
#
_symmetry.space_group_name_H-M   'P 1'
#
loop_
_entity.id
_entity.type
_entity.pdbx_description
1 polymer ?
#
loop_
_entity_poly.entity_id
_entity_poly.type
_entity_poly.pdbx_seq_one_letter_code
_entity_poly.pdbx_strand_id
1 'polypeptide(L)'
;MRESTPLWSFRKGITPSALSISLDGKFAGVGHKSGLLLLNNAGGLTWATKKIRRVRDISISTRTGKMSIASGQKVVYLIDRKGAIIWHRELQSSAVSTSISSDGNVIVVGTNLGRLVVFNGKGKMLWETHLSNSDFPVNSVDISSDGKFIVAGTDYSHIYLHDIKGNILWAKETTGEVLQTCISSNGDYLGYLTSNRKFSFGVKSSRILWEQTFAKQPVWVDMTQTADFITVGESATKVTLFSKTGRKVWGFKPRSAPQGVMASGGGSVFVGGPTEICKYSLEPYLKRLLVHCKKMIKRANSENLDTTTASKYLATAVSSLQSSNHLEFLVNVQQARRSAREARVIESDLTSNERRLERNEMEALSRLETSSDASEEEMLPKLVQLAEMRENGILSEEEFVLAKSKLLKL
;
A
#
# COMPACT_ATOMS: atom_id res chain seq x y z
N MET A 1 4.13 -12.97 16.97
CA MET A 1 3.79 -13.33 15.56
C MET A 1 4.08 -14.81 15.37
N ARG A 2 3.19 -15.56 14.75
CA ARG A 2 3.44 -16.98 14.43
C ARG A 2 4.33 -17.04 13.19
N GLU A 3 5.22 -18.03 13.13
CA GLU A 3 5.99 -18.36 11.96
C GLU A 3 5.04 -18.80 10.82
N SER A 4 5.22 -18.24 9.63
CA SER A 4 4.36 -18.58 8.49
C SER A 4 5.01 -19.66 7.65
N THR A 5 4.23 -20.65 7.27
CA THR A 5 4.69 -21.70 6.34
C THR A 5 4.64 -21.13 4.93
N PRO A 6 5.75 -21.18 4.17
CA PRO A 6 5.73 -20.78 2.77
C PRO A 6 4.92 -21.74 1.92
N LEU A 7 4.34 -21.26 0.82
CA LEU A 7 3.74 -22.09 -0.23
C LEU A 7 4.78 -22.99 -0.89
N TRP A 8 5.95 -22.42 -1.12
CA TRP A 8 7.13 -23.14 -1.59
C TRP A 8 8.41 -22.40 -1.16
N SER A 9 9.52 -23.11 -1.15
CA SER A 9 10.85 -22.58 -0.96
C SER A 9 11.80 -23.12 -2.02
N PHE A 10 12.65 -22.23 -2.56
CA PHE A 10 13.73 -22.58 -3.47
C PHE A 10 15.07 -22.47 -2.76
N ARG A 11 15.80 -23.58 -2.69
CA ARG A 11 17.11 -23.70 -2.07
C ARG A 11 18.08 -24.32 -3.07
N LYS A 12 19.07 -23.60 -3.51
CA LYS A 12 20.07 -24.11 -4.48
C LYS A 12 21.50 -23.76 -4.09
N GLY A 13 21.77 -23.53 -2.79
CA GLY A 13 23.10 -23.17 -2.32
C GLY A 13 23.61 -21.82 -2.87
N ILE A 14 22.69 -20.94 -3.24
CA ILE A 14 22.98 -19.58 -3.71
C ILE A 14 22.59 -18.58 -2.62
N THR A 15 23.39 -17.52 -2.48
CA THR A 15 23.00 -16.36 -1.67
C THR A 15 22.43 -15.31 -2.61
N PRO A 16 21.12 -15.04 -2.59
CA PRO A 16 20.51 -14.00 -3.39
C PRO A 16 21.10 -12.63 -3.04
N SER A 17 21.45 -11.85 -4.04
CA SER A 17 21.88 -10.44 -3.87
C SER A 17 20.82 -9.47 -4.39
N ALA A 18 19.90 -9.95 -5.22
CA ALA A 18 18.80 -9.17 -5.77
C ALA A 18 17.58 -10.08 -6.01
N LEU A 19 16.40 -9.50 -5.85
CA LEU A 19 15.13 -10.16 -6.11
C LEU A 19 14.18 -9.19 -6.80
N SER A 20 13.52 -9.65 -7.86
CA SER A 20 12.42 -8.92 -8.49
C SER A 20 11.34 -9.89 -8.92
N ILE A 21 10.08 -9.49 -8.83
CA ILE A 21 8.95 -10.33 -9.25
C ILE A 21 8.16 -9.65 -10.36
N SER A 22 7.56 -10.47 -11.23
CA SER A 22 6.56 -9.96 -12.16
C SER A 22 5.30 -9.52 -11.41
N LEU A 23 4.59 -8.51 -11.89
CA LEU A 23 3.40 -7.96 -11.24
C LEU A 23 2.35 -9.03 -10.92
N ASP A 24 2.15 -9.97 -11.85
CA ASP A 24 1.21 -11.09 -11.68
C ASP A 24 1.74 -12.21 -10.74
N GLY A 25 2.95 -12.04 -10.20
CA GLY A 25 3.59 -13.01 -9.30
C GLY A 25 3.93 -14.34 -9.94
N LYS A 26 3.91 -14.44 -11.29
CA LYS A 26 4.17 -15.69 -12.01
C LYS A 26 5.65 -16.00 -12.16
N PHE A 27 6.52 -14.98 -12.07
CA PHE A 27 7.96 -15.12 -12.21
C PHE A 27 8.68 -14.35 -11.14
N ALA A 28 9.79 -14.91 -10.68
CA ALA A 28 10.73 -14.25 -9.79
C ALA A 28 12.14 -14.32 -10.39
N GLY A 29 12.73 -13.16 -10.66
CA GLY A 29 14.13 -13.00 -11.06
C GLY A 29 15.00 -12.94 -9.82
N VAL A 30 16.06 -13.74 -9.77
CA VAL A 30 16.97 -13.84 -8.64
C VAL A 30 18.38 -13.66 -9.12
N GLY A 31 18.99 -12.57 -8.67
CA GLY A 31 20.41 -12.30 -8.88
C GLY A 31 21.27 -12.83 -7.76
N HIS A 32 22.47 -13.27 -8.10
CA HIS A 32 23.48 -13.69 -7.15
C HIS A 32 24.89 -13.42 -7.70
N LYS A 33 25.91 -13.61 -6.87
CA LYS A 33 27.30 -13.31 -7.23
C LYS A 33 27.75 -14.01 -8.53
N SER A 34 27.29 -15.23 -8.77
CA SER A 34 27.75 -16.07 -9.88
C SER A 34 26.79 -16.10 -11.07
N GLY A 35 25.65 -15.42 -11.01
CA GLY A 35 24.69 -15.46 -12.11
C GLY A 35 23.31 -14.89 -11.80
N LEU A 36 22.38 -15.27 -12.66
CA LEU A 36 20.97 -14.88 -12.60
C LEU A 36 20.13 -16.12 -12.88
N LEU A 37 18.97 -16.21 -12.23
CA LEU A 37 17.98 -17.27 -12.50
C LEU A 37 16.57 -16.70 -12.50
N LEU A 38 15.66 -17.37 -13.18
CA LEU A 38 14.25 -17.09 -13.22
C LEU A 38 13.48 -18.29 -12.67
N LEU A 39 12.63 -18.03 -11.67
CA LEU A 39 11.71 -19.03 -11.10
C LEU A 39 10.29 -18.79 -11.62
N ASN A 40 9.54 -19.88 -11.78
CA ASN A 40 8.11 -19.82 -12.09
C ASN A 40 7.26 -19.69 -10.80
N ASN A 41 5.95 -19.58 -10.97
CA ASN A 41 4.99 -19.44 -9.87
C ASN A 41 4.99 -20.60 -8.85
N ALA A 42 5.40 -21.81 -9.28
CA ALA A 42 5.51 -22.99 -8.42
C ALA A 42 6.88 -23.13 -7.73
N GLY A 43 7.79 -22.16 -7.91
CA GLY A 43 9.16 -22.21 -7.39
C GLY A 43 10.11 -23.04 -8.24
N GLY A 44 9.67 -23.52 -9.39
CA GLY A 44 10.50 -24.27 -10.34
C GLY A 44 11.44 -23.34 -11.11
N LEU A 45 12.68 -23.79 -11.35
CA LEU A 45 13.64 -23.08 -12.17
C LEU A 45 13.20 -23.07 -13.64
N THR A 46 12.98 -21.89 -14.21
CA THR A 46 12.67 -21.72 -15.63
C THR A 46 13.95 -21.73 -16.47
N TRP A 47 14.90 -20.92 -16.07
CA TRP A 47 16.25 -20.89 -16.65
C TRP A 47 17.24 -20.24 -15.68
N ALA A 48 18.54 -20.47 -15.93
CA ALA A 48 19.64 -19.83 -15.23
C ALA A 48 20.75 -19.47 -16.20
N THR A 49 21.49 -18.39 -15.92
CA THR A 49 22.64 -17.98 -16.71
C THR A 49 23.80 -17.57 -15.82
N LYS A 50 25.02 -17.92 -16.23
CA LYS A 50 26.28 -17.49 -15.61
C LYS A 50 26.96 -16.37 -16.42
N LYS A 51 26.36 -15.96 -17.55
CA LYS A 51 26.90 -14.88 -18.41
C LYS A 51 26.87 -13.51 -17.73
N ILE A 52 25.89 -13.29 -16.84
CA ILE A 52 25.73 -12.08 -16.06
C ILE A 52 26.15 -12.40 -14.63
N ARG A 53 27.19 -11.75 -14.14
CA ARG A 53 27.77 -12.01 -12.80
C ARG A 53 27.70 -10.75 -11.93
N ARG A 54 27.94 -10.94 -10.61
CA ARG A 54 27.90 -9.87 -9.61
C ARG A 54 26.63 -9.03 -9.72
N VAL A 55 25.51 -9.71 -9.89
CA VAL A 55 24.20 -9.04 -9.92
C VAL A 55 23.99 -8.32 -8.59
N ARG A 56 23.74 -7.00 -8.67
CA ARG A 56 23.49 -6.13 -7.54
C ARG A 56 21.99 -5.86 -7.38
N ASP A 57 21.33 -5.66 -8.50
CA ASP A 57 19.91 -5.36 -8.51
C ASP A 57 19.25 -5.82 -9.82
N ILE A 58 17.93 -6.07 -9.75
CA ILE A 58 17.10 -6.54 -10.86
C ILE A 58 15.77 -5.81 -10.79
N SER A 59 15.26 -5.39 -11.95
CA SER A 59 13.90 -4.91 -12.09
C SER A 59 13.21 -5.56 -13.28
N ILE A 60 11.97 -6.04 -13.10
CA ILE A 60 11.18 -6.72 -14.13
C ILE A 60 10.08 -5.79 -14.64
N SER A 61 10.07 -5.54 -15.94
CA SER A 61 9.00 -4.81 -16.61
C SER A 61 7.68 -5.56 -16.53
N THR A 62 6.64 -4.90 -16.03
CA THR A 62 5.35 -5.54 -15.73
C THR A 62 4.57 -5.94 -16.98
N ARG A 63 4.70 -5.22 -18.10
CA ARG A 63 3.99 -5.51 -19.34
C ARG A 63 4.75 -6.43 -20.28
N THR A 64 6.07 -6.31 -20.34
CA THR A 64 6.89 -7.01 -21.35
C THR A 64 7.65 -8.20 -20.78
N GLY A 65 7.84 -8.25 -19.47
CA GLY A 65 8.67 -9.26 -18.80
C GLY A 65 10.17 -9.10 -19.08
N LYS A 66 10.59 -8.01 -19.73
CA LYS A 66 12.01 -7.67 -19.86
C LYS A 66 12.59 -7.38 -18.49
N MET A 67 13.87 -7.65 -18.31
CA MET A 67 14.58 -7.45 -17.05
C MET A 67 15.77 -6.52 -17.25
N SER A 68 15.82 -5.46 -16.45
CA SER A 68 17.00 -4.64 -16.27
C SER A 68 17.86 -5.20 -15.14
N ILE A 69 19.15 -5.28 -15.32
CA ILE A 69 20.08 -5.89 -14.36
C ILE A 69 21.27 -4.98 -14.15
N ALA A 70 21.43 -4.52 -12.93
CA ALA A 70 22.63 -3.82 -12.48
C ALA A 70 23.72 -4.81 -12.07
N SER A 71 24.89 -4.71 -12.67
CA SER A 71 26.04 -5.55 -12.35
C SER A 71 27.18 -4.74 -11.73
N GLY A 72 27.72 -5.26 -10.64
CA GLY A 72 28.94 -4.73 -10.03
C GLY A 72 30.19 -4.79 -10.93
N GLN A 73 30.08 -5.35 -12.14
CA GLN A 73 31.13 -5.35 -13.16
C GLN A 73 31.10 -4.08 -14.06
N LYS A 74 30.44 -3.01 -13.63
CA LYS A 74 30.24 -1.76 -14.38
C LYS A 74 29.41 -1.92 -15.66
N VAL A 75 28.46 -2.85 -15.65
CA VAL A 75 27.61 -3.13 -16.81
C VAL A 75 26.15 -3.17 -16.38
N VAL A 76 25.30 -2.55 -17.19
CA VAL A 76 23.86 -2.74 -17.15
C VAL A 76 23.43 -3.61 -18.34
N TYR A 77 22.51 -4.55 -18.07
CA TYR A 77 21.95 -5.44 -19.07
C TYR A 77 20.43 -5.22 -19.18
N LEU A 78 19.92 -5.30 -20.39
CA LEU A 78 18.50 -5.58 -20.64
C LEU A 78 18.40 -6.97 -21.27
N ILE A 79 17.61 -7.82 -20.64
CA ILE A 79 17.35 -9.17 -21.14
C ILE A 79 15.85 -9.38 -21.37
N ASP A 80 15.53 -10.31 -22.23
CA ASP A 80 14.15 -10.75 -22.43
C ASP A 80 13.73 -11.78 -21.38
N ARG A 81 12.45 -12.15 -21.40
CA ARG A 81 11.88 -13.15 -20.49
C ARG A 81 12.47 -14.55 -20.65
N LYS A 82 13.10 -14.85 -21.81
CA LYS A 82 13.76 -16.13 -22.09
C LYS A 82 15.21 -16.15 -21.63
N GLY A 83 15.72 -15.03 -21.09
CA GLY A 83 17.10 -14.89 -20.63
C GLY A 83 18.10 -14.48 -21.72
N ALA A 84 17.61 -14.14 -22.92
CA ALA A 84 18.46 -13.64 -23.99
C ALA A 84 18.81 -12.15 -23.73
N ILE A 85 20.09 -11.80 -23.88
CA ILE A 85 20.55 -10.43 -23.74
C ILE A 85 20.08 -9.64 -24.97
N ILE A 86 19.21 -8.64 -24.75
CA ILE A 86 18.76 -7.70 -25.81
C ILE A 86 19.89 -6.70 -26.09
N TRP A 87 20.46 -6.14 -25.03
CA TRP A 87 21.64 -5.29 -25.09
C TRP A 87 22.33 -5.24 -23.72
N HIS A 88 23.57 -4.77 -23.72
CA HIS A 88 24.30 -4.37 -22.52
C HIS A 88 25.03 -3.05 -22.80
N ARG A 89 25.34 -2.32 -21.70
CA ARG A 89 26.12 -1.08 -21.76
C ARG A 89 27.13 -1.05 -20.63
N GLU A 90 28.35 -0.70 -20.95
CA GLU A 90 29.38 -0.41 -19.98
C GLU A 90 29.15 0.97 -19.37
N LEU A 91 29.41 1.06 -18.08
CA LEU A 91 29.29 2.26 -17.26
C LEU A 91 30.71 2.66 -16.78
N GLN A 92 30.89 3.92 -16.46
CA GLN A 92 32.14 4.40 -15.88
C GLN A 92 32.41 3.78 -14.49
N SER A 93 31.34 3.41 -13.76
CA SER A 93 31.41 2.86 -12.41
C SER A 93 30.43 1.72 -12.20
N SER A 94 30.52 1.02 -11.08
CA SER A 94 29.66 -0.14 -10.77
C SER A 94 28.21 0.27 -10.66
N ALA A 95 27.31 -0.43 -11.37
CA ALA A 95 25.87 -0.32 -11.17
C ALA A 95 25.50 -0.89 -9.80
N VAL A 96 24.73 -0.15 -9.02
CA VAL A 96 24.27 -0.51 -7.68
C VAL A 96 22.79 -0.88 -7.71
N SER A 97 21.97 -0.06 -8.35
CA SER A 97 20.53 -0.23 -8.42
C SER A 97 20.01 0.02 -9.84
N THR A 98 18.86 -0.57 -10.17
CA THR A 98 18.21 -0.39 -11.47
C THR A 98 16.70 -0.51 -11.35
N SER A 99 15.98 0.25 -12.16
CA SER A 99 14.55 0.11 -12.33
C SER A 99 14.14 0.26 -13.79
N ILE A 100 13.02 -0.37 -14.19
CA ILE A 100 12.54 -0.39 -15.57
C ILE A 100 11.05 -0.04 -15.63
N SER A 101 10.66 0.81 -16.58
CA SER A 101 9.25 1.16 -16.80
C SER A 101 8.40 -0.05 -17.20
N SER A 102 7.09 0.04 -16.98
CA SER A 102 6.14 -1.05 -17.27
C SER A 102 6.20 -1.55 -18.72
N ASP A 103 6.46 -0.68 -19.67
CA ASP A 103 6.59 -0.99 -21.10
C ASP A 103 8.00 -1.45 -21.52
N GLY A 104 8.95 -1.39 -20.59
CA GLY A 104 10.36 -1.74 -20.86
C GLY A 104 11.10 -0.76 -21.75
N ASN A 105 10.63 0.48 -21.86
CA ASN A 105 11.20 1.51 -22.72
C ASN A 105 12.09 2.50 -22.01
N VAL A 106 12.05 2.55 -20.68
CA VAL A 106 12.94 3.40 -19.87
C VAL A 106 13.63 2.54 -18.83
N ILE A 107 14.93 2.61 -18.78
CA ILE A 107 15.78 1.91 -17.81
C ILE A 107 16.60 2.96 -17.06
N VAL A 108 16.52 2.91 -15.75
CA VAL A 108 17.25 3.79 -14.83
C VAL A 108 18.29 3.00 -14.07
N VAL A 109 19.47 3.57 -13.91
CA VAL A 109 20.60 2.94 -13.23
C VAL A 109 21.24 3.93 -12.26
N GLY A 110 21.37 3.53 -11.02
CA GLY A 110 22.19 4.22 -10.01
C GLY A 110 23.56 3.57 -9.90
N THR A 111 24.63 4.35 -9.77
CA THR A 111 26.00 3.87 -9.67
C THR A 111 26.62 4.15 -8.30
N ASN A 112 27.71 3.45 -7.99
CA ASN A 112 28.45 3.62 -6.74
C ASN A 112 29.27 4.93 -6.67
N LEU A 113 29.36 5.67 -7.76
CA LEU A 113 30.00 6.99 -7.82
C LEU A 113 28.98 8.11 -8.10
N GLY A 114 27.80 8.03 -7.51
CA GLY A 114 26.82 9.12 -7.50
C GLY A 114 26.11 9.41 -8.82
N ARG A 115 26.28 8.59 -9.86
CA ARG A 115 25.69 8.85 -11.16
C ARG A 115 24.33 8.19 -11.29
N LEU A 116 23.39 8.95 -11.83
CA LEU A 116 22.08 8.49 -12.28
C LEU A 116 22.08 8.49 -13.82
N VAL A 117 21.92 7.30 -14.41
CA VAL A 117 22.00 7.09 -15.85
C VAL A 117 20.68 6.55 -16.36
N VAL A 118 20.16 7.13 -17.45
CA VAL A 118 18.89 6.69 -18.03
C VAL A 118 19.07 6.29 -19.48
N PHE A 119 18.55 5.09 -19.80
CA PHE A 119 18.58 4.52 -21.14
C PHE A 119 17.16 4.33 -21.67
N ASN A 120 17.03 4.35 -23.00
CA ASN A 120 15.80 3.87 -23.62
C ASN A 120 15.82 2.34 -23.81
N GLY A 121 14.68 1.76 -24.20
CA GLY A 121 14.53 0.30 -24.42
C GLY A 121 15.42 -0.29 -25.52
N LYS A 122 16.07 0.56 -26.35
CA LYS A 122 17.06 0.16 -27.36
C LYS A 122 18.50 0.29 -26.85
N GLY A 123 18.70 0.71 -25.60
CA GLY A 123 20.00 0.88 -24.98
C GLY A 123 20.73 2.18 -25.38
N LYS A 124 20.04 3.16 -25.97
CA LYS A 124 20.59 4.51 -26.17
C LYS A 124 20.48 5.26 -24.85
N MET A 125 21.58 5.83 -24.37
CA MET A 125 21.57 6.75 -23.22
C MET A 125 20.73 7.97 -23.58
N LEU A 126 19.76 8.29 -22.73
CA LEU A 126 18.94 9.49 -22.84
C LEU A 126 19.62 10.67 -22.18
N TRP A 127 20.08 10.44 -20.96
CA TRP A 127 20.83 11.41 -20.16
C TRP A 127 21.57 10.72 -19.00
N GLU A 128 22.51 11.43 -18.44
CA GLU A 128 23.27 11.08 -17.24
C GLU A 128 23.44 12.35 -16.40
N THR A 129 23.36 12.22 -15.10
CA THR A 129 23.65 13.30 -14.15
C THR A 129 24.40 12.78 -12.93
N HIS A 130 25.17 13.64 -12.28
CA HIS A 130 25.77 13.38 -10.98
C HIS A 130 24.87 14.01 -9.91
N LEU A 131 24.41 13.21 -8.94
CA LEU A 131 23.43 13.64 -7.94
C LEU A 131 24.01 14.46 -6.79
N SER A 132 25.32 14.44 -6.62
CA SER A 132 26.03 15.24 -5.61
C SER A 132 27.41 15.61 -6.14
N ASN A 133 28.01 16.63 -5.53
CA ASN A 133 29.42 17.01 -5.86
C ASN A 133 30.46 16.01 -5.32
N SER A 134 30.04 14.88 -4.78
CA SER A 134 30.87 13.85 -4.17
C SER A 134 30.44 12.47 -4.66
N ASP A 135 31.38 11.55 -4.77
CA ASP A 135 31.19 10.19 -5.30
C ASP A 135 30.45 9.25 -4.32
N PHE A 136 29.33 9.70 -3.76
CA PHE A 136 28.49 8.88 -2.89
C PHE A 136 27.54 8.00 -3.71
N PRO A 137 27.38 6.71 -3.35
CA PRO A 137 26.52 5.78 -4.06
C PRO A 137 25.07 6.26 -4.21
N VAL A 138 24.48 6.02 -5.39
CA VAL A 138 23.02 6.01 -5.58
C VAL A 138 22.53 4.62 -5.19
N ASN A 139 22.16 4.47 -3.91
CA ASN A 139 21.83 3.18 -3.31
C ASN A 139 20.59 2.55 -3.92
N SER A 140 19.62 3.37 -4.30
CA SER A 140 18.34 2.90 -4.81
C SER A 140 17.77 3.86 -5.83
N VAL A 141 17.25 3.30 -6.91
CA VAL A 141 16.45 4.01 -7.90
C VAL A 141 15.14 3.27 -8.15
N ASP A 142 14.07 4.02 -8.38
CA ASP A 142 12.83 3.45 -8.86
C ASP A 142 12.17 4.39 -9.89
N ILE A 143 11.37 3.82 -10.80
CA ILE A 143 10.69 4.55 -11.86
C ILE A 143 9.19 4.25 -11.84
N SER A 144 8.37 5.28 -12.02
CA SER A 144 6.93 5.08 -12.19
C SER A 144 6.63 4.17 -13.39
N SER A 145 5.56 3.40 -13.31
CA SER A 145 5.22 2.42 -14.37
C SER A 145 5.01 3.07 -15.73
N ASP A 146 4.56 4.32 -15.77
CA ASP A 146 4.40 5.12 -16.99
C ASP A 146 5.72 5.72 -17.52
N GLY A 147 6.82 5.52 -16.80
CA GLY A 147 8.15 5.97 -17.17
C GLY A 147 8.39 7.48 -17.03
N LYS A 148 7.52 8.24 -16.36
CA LYS A 148 7.60 9.70 -16.31
C LYS A 148 8.38 10.26 -15.15
N PHE A 149 8.43 9.54 -14.01
CA PHE A 149 9.04 10.01 -12.77
C PHE A 149 10.05 9.00 -12.25
N ILE A 150 11.19 9.50 -11.81
CA ILE A 150 12.32 8.72 -11.31
C ILE A 150 12.64 9.21 -9.91
N VAL A 151 12.61 8.31 -8.93
CA VAL A 151 13.09 8.57 -7.59
C VAL A 151 14.47 7.96 -7.41
N ALA A 152 15.39 8.70 -6.79
CA ALA A 152 16.73 8.24 -6.49
C ALA A 152 17.12 8.59 -5.05
N GLY A 153 17.63 7.61 -4.32
CA GLY A 153 18.13 7.75 -2.95
C GLY A 153 19.63 7.53 -2.89
N THR A 154 20.32 8.39 -2.16
CA THR A 154 21.78 8.37 -2.05
C THR A 154 22.27 8.05 -0.65
N ASP A 155 23.51 7.58 -0.60
CA ASP A 155 24.28 7.38 0.64
C ASP A 155 24.58 8.74 1.34
N TYR A 156 24.55 9.83 0.59
CA TYR A 156 24.70 11.20 1.10
C TYR A 156 23.42 11.78 1.71
N SER A 157 22.55 10.91 2.26
CA SER A 157 21.32 11.33 2.94
C SER A 157 20.42 12.26 2.12
N HIS A 158 20.33 12.05 0.81
CA HIS A 158 19.45 12.82 -0.06
C HIS A 158 18.55 11.91 -0.88
N ILE A 159 17.33 12.39 -1.10
CA ILE A 159 16.37 11.80 -2.02
C ILE A 159 16.02 12.83 -3.10
N TYR A 160 15.96 12.37 -4.34
CA TYR A 160 15.68 13.18 -5.53
C TYR A 160 14.45 12.65 -6.25
N LEU A 161 13.65 13.53 -6.79
CA LEU A 161 12.63 13.20 -7.78
C LEU A 161 12.95 13.94 -9.09
N HIS A 162 13.05 13.16 -10.17
CA HIS A 162 13.27 13.67 -11.51
C HIS A 162 12.07 13.41 -12.41
N ASP A 163 11.90 14.23 -13.44
CA ASP A 163 11.11 13.87 -14.60
C ASP A 163 11.94 13.02 -15.58
N ILE A 164 11.28 12.47 -16.62
CA ILE A 164 11.94 11.65 -17.63
C ILE A 164 12.95 12.44 -18.48
N LYS A 165 12.87 13.76 -18.51
CA LYS A 165 13.82 14.62 -19.25
C LYS A 165 15.11 14.89 -18.47
N GLY A 166 15.16 14.46 -17.20
CA GLY A 166 16.29 14.66 -16.29
C GLY A 166 16.19 15.91 -15.43
N ASN A 167 15.09 16.67 -15.51
CA ASN A 167 14.90 17.82 -14.64
C ASN A 167 14.64 17.35 -13.21
N ILE A 168 15.33 17.96 -12.24
CA ILE A 168 15.07 17.77 -10.82
C ILE A 168 13.78 18.51 -10.47
N LEU A 169 12.72 17.75 -10.11
CA LEU A 169 11.48 18.33 -9.62
C LEU A 169 11.64 18.82 -8.20
N TRP A 170 12.35 18.05 -7.39
CA TRP A 170 12.82 18.45 -6.06
C TRP A 170 13.95 17.52 -5.57
N ALA A 171 14.74 18.04 -4.63
CA ALA A 171 15.70 17.31 -3.83
C ALA A 171 15.46 17.61 -2.36
N LYS A 172 15.64 16.62 -1.50
CA LYS A 172 15.42 16.75 -0.06
C LYS A 172 16.48 16.00 0.72
N GLU A 173 17.04 16.67 1.72
CA GLU A 173 17.87 16.02 2.73
C GLU A 173 17.01 15.13 3.63
N THR A 174 17.54 13.97 3.97
CA THR A 174 16.94 12.97 4.84
C THR A 174 17.72 12.85 6.15
N THR A 175 17.10 12.26 7.17
CA THR A 175 17.72 12.11 8.48
C THR A 175 18.81 11.03 8.55
N GLY A 176 19.13 10.37 7.44
CA GLY A 176 20.15 9.32 7.30
C GLY A 176 20.23 8.85 5.87
N GLU A 177 21.26 8.05 5.55
CA GLU A 177 21.46 7.46 4.22
C GLU A 177 20.18 6.80 3.69
N VAL A 178 19.82 7.06 2.44
CA VAL A 178 18.65 6.42 1.82
C VAL A 178 19.06 5.04 1.32
N LEU A 179 18.49 4.01 1.92
CA LEU A 179 18.82 2.61 1.61
C LEU A 179 17.98 2.04 0.46
N GLN A 180 16.70 2.40 0.43
CA GLN A 180 15.75 1.90 -0.56
C GLN A 180 14.68 2.96 -0.85
N THR A 181 14.24 3.01 -2.10
CA THR A 181 13.13 3.87 -2.56
C THR A 181 12.08 3.03 -3.26
N CYS A 182 10.84 3.51 -3.28
CA CYS A 182 9.75 2.96 -4.08
C CYS A 182 8.83 4.07 -4.56
N ILE A 183 8.22 3.90 -5.74
CA ILE A 183 7.31 4.87 -6.34
C ILE A 183 6.06 4.17 -6.90
N SER A 184 4.91 4.80 -6.80
CA SER A 184 3.66 4.29 -7.38
C SER A 184 3.66 4.35 -8.91
N SER A 185 2.76 3.59 -9.54
CA SER A 185 2.68 3.46 -11.00
C SER A 185 2.57 4.79 -11.75
N ASN A 186 1.86 5.76 -11.20
CA ASN A 186 1.66 7.10 -11.76
C ASN A 186 2.58 8.18 -11.18
N GLY A 187 3.48 7.78 -10.26
CA GLY A 187 4.41 8.70 -9.61
C GLY A 187 3.81 9.58 -8.51
N ASP A 188 2.51 9.44 -8.17
CA ASP A 188 1.85 10.32 -7.19
C ASP A 188 2.30 10.07 -5.76
N TYR A 189 2.75 8.84 -5.45
CA TYR A 189 3.22 8.42 -4.13
C TYR A 189 4.62 7.86 -4.22
N LEU A 190 5.40 8.15 -3.20
CA LEU A 190 6.76 7.64 -3.06
C LEU A 190 7.06 7.30 -1.60
N GLY A 191 7.97 6.39 -1.40
CA GLY A 191 8.45 6.01 -0.08
C GLY A 191 9.95 5.76 -0.08
N TYR A 192 10.58 5.90 1.08
CA TYR A 192 12.00 5.61 1.23
C TYR A 192 12.34 5.14 2.64
N LEU A 193 13.31 4.23 2.69
CA LEU A 193 13.94 3.73 3.91
C LEU A 193 15.27 4.45 4.17
N THR A 194 15.55 4.73 5.42
CA THR A 194 16.82 5.34 5.82
C THR A 194 17.61 4.48 6.82
N SER A 195 18.92 4.71 6.92
CA SER A 195 19.83 3.99 7.80
C SER A 195 19.53 4.17 9.29
N ASN A 196 18.79 5.21 9.67
CA ASN A 196 18.30 5.43 11.03
C ASN A 196 16.99 4.70 11.36
N ARG A 197 16.68 3.61 10.63
CA ARG A 197 15.52 2.72 10.85
C ARG A 197 14.16 3.37 10.61
N LYS A 198 14.09 4.34 9.72
CA LYS A 198 12.88 5.09 9.43
C LYS A 198 12.40 4.79 8.02
N PHE A 199 11.09 4.61 7.86
CA PHE A 199 10.40 4.65 6.58
C PHE A 199 9.54 5.89 6.53
N SER A 200 9.66 6.66 5.45
CA SER A 200 8.85 7.84 5.18
C SER A 200 8.02 7.59 3.92
N PHE A 201 6.74 7.88 3.98
CA PHE A 201 5.81 7.77 2.86
C PHE A 201 5.17 9.13 2.57
N GLY A 202 5.19 9.53 1.31
CA GLY A 202 4.74 10.86 0.90
C GLY A 202 4.16 10.90 -0.51
N VAL A 203 3.84 12.10 -0.93
CA VAL A 203 3.31 12.42 -2.26
C VAL A 203 4.36 13.10 -3.12
N LYS A 204 4.13 13.10 -4.43
CA LYS A 204 5.00 13.70 -5.46
C LYS A 204 5.45 15.15 -5.16
N SER A 205 4.66 15.92 -4.42
CA SER A 205 4.99 17.28 -3.98
C SER A 205 5.98 17.36 -2.80
N SER A 206 6.69 16.29 -2.48
CA SER A 206 7.62 16.14 -1.33
C SER A 206 6.98 16.17 0.06
N ARG A 207 5.65 16.30 0.17
CA ARG A 207 4.95 16.27 1.46
C ARG A 207 4.91 14.83 2.00
N ILE A 208 5.42 14.63 3.21
CA ILE A 208 5.32 13.37 3.94
C ILE A 208 3.90 13.23 4.50
N LEU A 209 3.28 12.08 4.24
CA LEU A 209 1.97 11.72 4.76
C LEU A 209 2.06 11.03 6.11
N TRP A 210 3.02 10.12 6.25
CA TRP A 210 3.31 9.44 7.51
C TRP A 210 4.72 8.87 7.51
N GLU A 211 5.20 8.58 8.71
CA GLU A 211 6.50 7.97 8.95
C GLU A 211 6.38 6.84 9.97
N GLN A 212 7.24 5.86 9.86
CA GLN A 212 7.32 4.74 10.80
C GLN A 212 8.76 4.48 11.17
N THR A 213 9.07 4.51 12.47
CA THR A 213 10.35 4.05 13.00
C THR A 213 10.26 2.58 13.41
N PHE A 214 11.28 1.80 13.07
CA PHE A 214 11.34 0.37 13.34
C PHE A 214 12.30 0.06 14.49
N ALA A 215 12.01 -0.99 15.23
CA ALA A 215 12.90 -1.46 16.29
C ALA A 215 14.21 -2.05 15.75
N LYS A 216 14.15 -2.67 14.56
CA LYS A 216 15.28 -3.23 13.84
C LYS A 216 15.40 -2.56 12.48
N GLN A 217 16.60 -2.61 11.87
CA GLN A 217 16.83 -2.02 10.56
C GLN A 217 15.88 -2.61 9.51
N PRO A 218 15.02 -1.82 8.87
CA PRO A 218 14.32 -2.23 7.68
C PRO A 218 15.32 -2.29 6.52
N VAL A 219 15.28 -3.36 5.74
CA VAL A 219 16.26 -3.63 4.67
C VAL A 219 15.63 -3.60 3.29
N TRP A 220 14.31 -3.64 3.22
CA TRP A 220 13.59 -3.63 1.95
C TRP A 220 12.22 -2.97 2.07
N VAL A 221 11.84 -2.24 1.04
CA VAL A 221 10.48 -1.72 0.86
C VAL A 221 10.03 -1.92 -0.57
N ASP A 222 8.77 -2.24 -0.71
CA ASP A 222 8.07 -2.28 -2.01
C ASP A 222 6.65 -1.78 -1.81
N MET A 223 6.03 -1.22 -2.86
CA MET A 223 4.65 -0.79 -2.82
C MET A 223 3.86 -1.31 -4.02
N THR A 224 2.56 -1.50 -3.81
CA THR A 224 1.64 -1.81 -4.90
C THR A 224 1.50 -0.62 -5.86
N GLN A 225 1.05 -0.88 -7.09
CA GLN A 225 0.94 0.12 -8.16
C GLN A 225 0.17 1.39 -7.76
N THR A 226 -0.89 1.23 -6.98
CA THR A 226 -1.75 2.31 -6.49
C THR A 226 -1.30 2.87 -5.13
N ALA A 227 -0.18 2.36 -4.60
CA ALA A 227 0.32 2.64 -3.26
C ALA A 227 -0.69 2.32 -2.13
N ASP A 228 -1.69 1.48 -2.39
CA ASP A 228 -2.67 1.11 -1.37
C ASP A 228 -2.05 0.26 -0.25
N PHE A 229 -0.99 -0.48 -0.59
CA PHE A 229 -0.22 -1.26 0.36
C PHE A 229 1.28 -1.09 0.16
N ILE A 230 1.97 -1.01 1.28
CA ILE A 230 3.43 -0.91 1.37
C ILE A 230 3.95 -2.09 2.19
N THR A 231 4.89 -2.83 1.63
CA THR A 231 5.53 -3.98 2.27
C THR A 231 6.92 -3.60 2.75
N VAL A 232 7.21 -3.82 4.02
CA VAL A 232 8.52 -3.55 4.62
C VAL A 232 9.08 -4.83 5.22
N GLY A 233 10.32 -5.16 4.85
CA GLY A 233 11.10 -6.25 5.43
C GLY A 233 12.11 -5.73 6.43
N GLU A 234 12.11 -6.26 7.65
CA GLU A 234 13.06 -5.94 8.72
C GLU A 234 14.14 -7.02 8.81
N SER A 235 15.39 -6.64 9.10
CA SER A 235 16.54 -7.56 9.26
C SER A 235 16.33 -8.64 10.33
N ALA A 236 15.39 -8.42 11.26
CA ALA A 236 15.03 -9.33 12.35
C ALA A 236 13.94 -10.35 11.99
N THR A 237 13.95 -10.88 10.77
CA THR A 237 12.96 -11.89 10.34
C THR A 237 11.50 -11.43 10.51
N LYS A 238 11.19 -10.24 10.06
CA LYS A 238 9.83 -9.73 10.11
C LYS A 238 9.46 -9.02 8.82
N VAL A 239 8.27 -9.30 8.31
CA VAL A 239 7.66 -8.61 7.19
C VAL A 239 6.38 -7.95 7.68
N THR A 240 6.21 -6.68 7.35
CA THR A 240 5.02 -5.90 7.74
C THR A 240 4.40 -5.26 6.50
N LEU A 241 3.08 -5.38 6.39
CA LEU A 241 2.27 -4.73 5.37
C LEU A 241 1.55 -3.55 6.00
N PHE A 242 1.71 -2.38 5.41
CA PHE A 242 1.00 -1.15 5.78
C PHE A 242 -0.01 -0.76 4.71
N SER A 243 -1.10 -0.13 5.10
CA SER A 243 -1.99 0.56 4.18
C SER A 243 -1.40 1.92 3.78
N LYS A 244 -1.94 2.53 2.74
CA LYS A 244 -1.62 3.90 2.29
C LYS A 244 -1.71 4.96 3.40
N THR A 245 -2.54 4.71 4.43
CA THR A 245 -2.71 5.60 5.58
C THR A 245 -1.72 5.33 6.73
N GLY A 246 -0.71 4.49 6.52
CA GLY A 246 0.28 4.12 7.55
C GLY A 246 -0.21 3.09 8.57
N ARG A 247 -1.44 2.58 8.41
CA ARG A 247 -1.97 1.57 9.32
C ARG A 247 -1.35 0.22 9.01
N LYS A 248 -0.83 -0.44 10.03
CA LYS A 248 -0.39 -1.84 9.92
C LYS A 248 -1.59 -2.74 9.64
N VAL A 249 -1.57 -3.40 8.46
CA VAL A 249 -2.62 -4.31 8.01
C VAL A 249 -2.31 -5.73 8.40
N TRP A 250 -1.06 -6.16 8.17
CA TRP A 250 -0.61 -7.53 8.39
C TRP A 250 0.88 -7.58 8.70
N GLY A 251 1.33 -8.69 9.28
CA GLY A 251 2.74 -8.97 9.48
C GLY A 251 2.96 -10.43 9.86
N PHE A 252 4.07 -10.97 9.41
CA PHE A 252 4.47 -12.34 9.67
C PHE A 252 5.98 -12.45 9.88
N LYS A 253 6.39 -13.61 10.39
CA LYS A 253 7.79 -13.97 10.56
C LYS A 253 8.18 -14.96 9.46
N PRO A 254 9.00 -14.56 8.48
CA PRO A 254 9.54 -15.50 7.49
C PRO A 254 10.57 -16.44 8.13
N ARG A 255 10.89 -17.54 7.47
CA ARG A 255 11.88 -18.52 7.94
C ARG A 255 13.28 -17.96 8.07
N SER A 256 13.64 -17.02 7.21
CA SER A 256 14.97 -16.39 7.21
C SER A 256 14.84 -14.87 7.18
N ALA A 257 15.89 -14.17 7.59
CA ALA A 257 15.95 -12.72 7.54
C ALA A 257 15.78 -12.24 6.08
N PRO A 258 14.84 -11.33 5.79
CA PRO A 258 14.62 -10.87 4.43
C PRO A 258 15.80 -10.03 3.94
N GLN A 259 16.25 -10.33 2.73
CA GLN A 259 17.18 -9.52 1.93
C GLN A 259 16.46 -8.90 0.72
N GLY A 260 15.20 -9.30 0.48
CA GLY A 260 14.30 -8.76 -0.49
C GLY A 260 12.87 -9.18 -0.15
N VAL A 261 11.91 -8.27 -0.22
CA VAL A 261 10.50 -8.54 0.04
C VAL A 261 9.66 -7.83 -1.00
N MET A 262 8.87 -8.57 -1.75
CA MET A 262 8.01 -8.00 -2.77
C MET A 262 6.60 -8.59 -2.68
N ALA A 263 5.59 -7.74 -2.81
CA ALA A 263 4.20 -8.15 -2.84
C ALA A 263 3.67 -8.17 -4.28
N SER A 264 3.10 -9.29 -4.69
CA SER A 264 2.38 -9.35 -5.97
C SER A 264 0.93 -8.92 -5.81
N GLY A 265 0.34 -8.39 -6.88
CA GLY A 265 -1.09 -8.08 -6.95
C GLY A 265 -2.00 -9.30 -6.69
N GLY A 266 -1.49 -10.52 -6.91
CA GLY A 266 -2.17 -11.78 -6.63
C GLY A 266 -2.12 -12.26 -5.18
N GLY A 267 -1.81 -11.40 -4.21
CA GLY A 267 -1.86 -11.73 -2.77
C GLY A 267 -0.77 -12.69 -2.29
N SER A 268 0.35 -12.71 -2.97
CA SER A 268 1.53 -13.45 -2.52
C SER A 268 2.63 -12.46 -2.12
N VAL A 269 3.41 -12.85 -1.12
CA VAL A 269 4.62 -12.14 -0.72
C VAL A 269 5.82 -13.06 -0.94
N PHE A 270 6.77 -12.56 -1.72
CA PHE A 270 8.04 -13.23 -1.95
C PHE A 270 9.08 -12.66 -0.98
N VAL A 271 9.84 -13.54 -0.37
CA VAL A 271 10.91 -13.18 0.55
C VAL A 271 12.18 -13.89 0.11
N GLY A 272 13.17 -13.12 -0.30
CA GLY A 272 14.53 -13.60 -0.52
C GLY A 272 15.31 -13.50 0.78
N GLY A 273 15.79 -14.62 1.27
CA GLY A 273 16.69 -14.69 2.43
C GLY A 273 18.09 -15.13 2.02
N PRO A 274 19.04 -15.24 2.96
CA PRO A 274 20.44 -15.56 2.65
C PRO A 274 20.68 -16.93 2.01
N THR A 275 19.78 -17.88 2.20
CA THR A 275 19.93 -19.27 1.71
C THR A 275 18.76 -19.80 0.91
N GLU A 276 17.67 -19.07 0.89
CA GLU A 276 16.43 -19.51 0.24
C GLU A 276 15.56 -18.35 -0.23
N ILE A 277 14.69 -18.65 -1.19
CA ILE A 277 13.62 -17.77 -1.61
C ILE A 277 12.32 -18.46 -1.30
N CYS A 278 11.42 -17.77 -0.63
CA CYS A 278 10.14 -18.30 -0.19
C CYS A 278 9.00 -17.47 -0.78
N LYS A 279 7.91 -18.14 -1.15
CA LYS A 279 6.64 -17.53 -1.47
C LYS A 279 5.64 -17.80 -0.35
N TYR A 280 5.02 -16.75 0.17
CA TYR A 280 3.99 -16.82 1.20
C TYR A 280 2.64 -16.39 0.63
N SER A 281 1.55 -17.02 1.10
CA SER A 281 0.18 -16.62 0.77
C SER A 281 -0.40 -15.73 1.85
N LEU A 282 -1.09 -14.69 1.44
CA LEU A 282 -1.95 -13.89 2.29
C LEU A 282 -3.28 -14.58 2.61
N GLU A 283 -3.67 -15.56 1.81
CA GLU A 283 -5.01 -16.18 1.87
C GLU A 283 -5.44 -16.69 3.25
N PRO A 284 -4.60 -17.41 4.04
CA PRO A 284 -4.98 -17.85 5.38
C PRO A 284 -5.27 -16.69 6.33
N TYR A 285 -4.61 -15.56 6.14
CA TYR A 285 -4.86 -14.33 6.88
C TYR A 285 -6.18 -13.68 6.44
N LEU A 286 -6.42 -13.60 5.13
CA LEU A 286 -7.63 -13.03 4.54
C LEU A 286 -8.87 -13.81 4.99
N LYS A 287 -8.83 -15.14 4.99
CA LYS A 287 -9.91 -16.00 5.49
C LYS A 287 -10.21 -15.72 6.97
N ARG A 288 -9.19 -15.57 7.81
CA ARG A 288 -9.38 -15.21 9.23
C ARG A 288 -9.99 -13.82 9.41
N LEU A 289 -9.56 -12.86 8.59
CA LEU A 289 -10.09 -11.50 8.60
C LEU A 289 -11.57 -11.49 8.21
N LEU A 290 -11.95 -12.29 7.21
CA LEU A 290 -13.33 -12.47 6.77
C LEU A 290 -14.20 -13.05 7.90
N VAL A 291 -13.74 -14.11 8.55
CA VAL A 291 -14.45 -14.73 9.70
C VAL A 291 -14.64 -13.72 10.83
N HIS A 292 -13.62 -12.93 11.14
CA HIS A 292 -13.72 -11.90 12.17
C HIS A 292 -14.73 -10.80 11.78
N CYS A 293 -14.71 -10.36 10.52
CA CYS A 293 -15.66 -9.37 10.01
C CYS A 293 -17.10 -9.88 10.07
N LYS A 294 -17.34 -11.13 9.65
CA LYS A 294 -18.66 -11.80 9.77
C LYS A 294 -19.16 -11.84 11.22
N LYS A 295 -18.29 -12.16 12.18
CA LYS A 295 -18.63 -12.16 13.61
C LYS A 295 -19.01 -10.76 14.10
N MET A 296 -18.29 -9.73 13.68
CA MET A 296 -18.60 -8.33 14.04
C MET A 296 -19.98 -7.91 13.53
N ILE A 297 -20.27 -8.17 12.25
CA ILE A 297 -21.57 -7.83 11.64
C ILE A 297 -22.68 -8.63 12.31
N LYS A 298 -22.49 -9.93 12.56
CA LYS A 298 -23.47 -10.75 13.27
C LYS A 298 -23.78 -10.21 14.67
N ARG A 299 -22.77 -9.75 15.39
CA ARG A 299 -22.96 -9.14 16.72
C ARG A 299 -23.71 -7.82 16.61
N ALA A 300 -23.37 -6.97 15.66
CA ALA A 300 -24.09 -5.72 15.41
C ALA A 300 -25.57 -5.99 15.08
N ASN A 301 -25.87 -6.96 14.19
CA ASN A 301 -27.24 -7.39 13.91
C ASN A 301 -28.00 -7.88 15.15
N SER A 302 -27.34 -8.62 16.05
CA SER A 302 -27.98 -9.09 17.31
C SER A 302 -28.23 -7.96 18.31
N GLU A 303 -27.62 -6.81 18.10
CA GLU A 303 -27.81 -5.57 18.87
C GLU A 303 -28.79 -4.60 18.15
N ASN A 304 -29.52 -5.08 17.12
CA ASN A 304 -30.49 -4.32 16.27
C ASN A 304 -29.89 -3.09 15.56
N LEU A 305 -28.60 -3.17 15.17
CA LEU A 305 -27.94 -2.09 14.45
C LEU A 305 -28.12 -2.25 12.94
N ASP A 306 -28.22 -1.14 12.19
CA ASP A 306 -28.23 -1.18 10.73
C ASP A 306 -26.86 -1.58 10.17
N THR A 307 -26.76 -2.79 9.67
CA THR A 307 -25.54 -3.34 9.07
C THR A 307 -25.64 -3.50 7.55
N THR A 308 -26.62 -2.89 6.91
CA THR A 308 -26.87 -3.02 5.46
C THR A 308 -25.64 -2.66 4.64
N THR A 309 -25.03 -1.52 4.93
CA THR A 309 -23.80 -1.04 4.27
C THR A 309 -22.61 -1.97 4.54
N ALA A 310 -22.44 -2.40 5.79
CA ALA A 310 -21.38 -3.34 6.17
C ALA A 310 -21.55 -4.69 5.47
N SER A 311 -22.77 -5.18 5.34
CA SER A 311 -23.09 -6.43 4.65
C SER A 311 -22.83 -6.34 3.14
N LYS A 312 -23.12 -5.22 2.49
CA LYS A 312 -22.76 -4.97 1.07
C LYS A 312 -21.24 -5.06 0.85
N TYR A 313 -20.46 -4.36 1.66
CA TYR A 313 -18.98 -4.43 1.57
C TYR A 313 -18.46 -5.85 1.87
N LEU A 314 -19.09 -6.57 2.80
CA LEU A 314 -18.72 -7.96 3.10
C LEU A 314 -18.99 -8.88 1.90
N ALA A 315 -20.11 -8.72 1.20
CA ALA A 315 -20.44 -9.48 0.00
C ALA A 315 -19.42 -9.23 -1.12
N THR A 316 -19.08 -7.95 -1.36
CA THR A 316 -18.03 -7.58 -2.33
C THR A 316 -16.67 -8.16 -1.93
N ALA A 317 -16.34 -8.17 -0.64
CA ALA A 317 -15.10 -8.79 -0.16
C ALA A 317 -15.08 -10.30 -0.44
N VAL A 318 -16.20 -11.00 -0.24
CA VAL A 318 -16.28 -12.44 -0.56
C VAL A 318 -16.05 -12.71 -2.04
N SER A 319 -16.68 -11.94 -2.93
CA SER A 319 -16.49 -12.07 -4.38
C SER A 319 -15.05 -11.76 -4.81
N SER A 320 -14.46 -10.73 -4.23
CA SER A 320 -13.05 -10.37 -4.49
C SER A 320 -12.07 -11.47 -4.03
N LEU A 321 -12.38 -12.16 -2.92
CA LEU A 321 -11.57 -13.30 -2.46
C LEU A 321 -11.69 -14.50 -3.41
N GLN A 322 -12.88 -14.77 -3.94
CA GLN A 322 -13.12 -15.84 -4.91
C GLN A 322 -12.42 -15.58 -6.25
N SER A 323 -12.40 -14.32 -6.70
CA SER A 323 -11.67 -13.90 -7.90
C SER A 323 -10.17 -13.71 -7.70
N SER A 324 -9.64 -14.05 -6.50
CA SER A 324 -8.24 -13.84 -6.11
C SER A 324 -7.77 -12.39 -6.16
N ASN A 325 -8.69 -11.43 -6.12
CA ASN A 325 -8.39 -10.01 -5.99
C ASN A 325 -8.21 -9.63 -4.52
N HIS A 326 -7.07 -10.00 -3.96
CA HIS A 326 -6.80 -9.89 -2.53
C HIS A 326 -6.69 -8.44 -2.03
N LEU A 327 -6.29 -7.52 -2.91
CA LEU A 327 -6.22 -6.09 -2.56
C LEU A 327 -7.61 -5.49 -2.40
N GLU A 328 -8.50 -5.74 -3.35
CA GLU A 328 -9.89 -5.32 -3.27
C GLU A 328 -10.61 -5.96 -2.08
N PHE A 329 -10.34 -7.24 -1.81
CA PHE A 329 -10.80 -7.91 -0.59
C PHE A 329 -10.43 -7.13 0.67
N LEU A 330 -9.15 -6.74 0.83
CA LEU A 330 -8.68 -6.04 2.01
C LEU A 330 -9.36 -4.68 2.18
N VAL A 331 -9.56 -3.94 1.09
CA VAL A 331 -10.27 -2.66 1.10
C VAL A 331 -11.71 -2.87 1.57
N ASN A 332 -12.43 -3.80 0.95
CA ASN A 332 -13.85 -4.05 1.25
C ASN A 332 -14.06 -4.57 2.69
N VAL A 333 -13.18 -5.45 3.19
CA VAL A 333 -13.25 -5.90 4.59
C VAL A 333 -12.99 -4.74 5.57
N GLN A 334 -12.09 -3.81 5.24
CA GLN A 334 -11.87 -2.63 6.08
C GLN A 334 -13.10 -1.72 6.10
N GLN A 335 -13.71 -1.48 4.94
CA GLN A 335 -14.95 -0.69 4.85
C GLN A 335 -16.10 -1.37 5.59
N ALA A 336 -16.29 -2.68 5.43
CA ALA A 336 -17.30 -3.42 6.17
C ALA A 336 -17.13 -3.30 7.70
N ARG A 337 -15.89 -3.39 8.19
CA ARG A 337 -15.58 -3.22 9.61
C ARG A 337 -15.80 -1.80 10.11
N ARG A 338 -15.50 -0.82 9.27
CA ARG A 338 -15.73 0.59 9.60
C ARG A 338 -17.24 0.86 9.68
N SER A 339 -18.01 0.49 8.65
CA SER A 339 -19.46 0.68 8.62
C SER A 339 -20.17 -0.02 9.78
N ALA A 340 -19.73 -1.25 10.16
CA ALA A 340 -20.29 -1.94 11.31
C ALA A 340 -19.99 -1.24 12.66
N ARG A 341 -18.92 -0.47 12.76
CA ARG A 341 -18.61 0.34 13.96
C ARG A 341 -19.35 1.67 13.97
N GLU A 342 -19.43 2.31 12.80
CA GLU A 342 -20.15 3.59 12.62
C GLU A 342 -21.65 3.42 12.87
N ALA A 343 -22.25 2.28 12.46
CA ALA A 343 -23.62 1.94 12.77
C ALA A 343 -23.91 2.00 14.29
N ARG A 344 -22.99 1.48 15.13
CA ARG A 344 -23.09 1.61 16.59
C ARG A 344 -23.12 3.06 17.07
N VAL A 345 -22.23 3.87 16.52
CA VAL A 345 -22.12 5.30 16.88
C VAL A 345 -23.40 6.05 16.52
N ILE A 346 -23.92 5.81 15.32
CA ILE A 346 -25.16 6.45 14.84
C ILE A 346 -26.37 6.10 15.73
N GLU A 347 -26.53 4.83 16.12
CA GLU A 347 -27.66 4.43 16.98
C GLU A 347 -27.51 4.93 18.42
N SER A 348 -26.28 4.98 18.97
CA SER A 348 -26.03 5.60 20.28
C SER A 348 -26.32 7.11 20.27
N ASP A 349 -26.01 7.79 19.15
CA ASP A 349 -26.30 9.23 19.00
C ASP A 349 -27.79 9.48 18.80
N LEU A 350 -28.50 8.62 18.03
CA LEU A 350 -29.95 8.70 17.87
C LEU A 350 -30.68 8.48 19.20
N THR A 351 -30.33 7.43 19.95
CA THR A 351 -30.91 7.16 21.28
C THR A 351 -30.58 8.24 22.30
N SER A 352 -29.39 8.84 22.23
CA SER A 352 -29.02 9.96 23.10
C SER A 352 -29.78 11.25 22.73
N ASN A 353 -30.03 11.49 21.45
CA ASN A 353 -30.81 12.60 20.95
C ASN A 353 -32.31 12.42 21.25
N GLU A 354 -32.87 11.20 21.08
CA GLU A 354 -34.23 10.88 21.45
C GLU A 354 -34.47 11.06 22.97
N ARG A 355 -33.59 10.54 23.83
CA ARG A 355 -33.67 10.77 25.28
C ARG A 355 -33.49 12.23 25.67
N ARG A 356 -32.75 13.03 24.90
CA ARG A 356 -32.61 14.47 25.12
C ARG A 356 -33.87 15.23 24.68
N LEU A 357 -34.50 14.79 23.59
CA LEU A 357 -35.78 15.30 23.12
C LEU A 357 -36.89 14.98 24.12
N GLU A 358 -37.02 13.72 24.57
CA GLU A 358 -37.99 13.31 25.60
C GLU A 358 -37.81 14.07 26.91
N ARG A 359 -36.55 14.32 27.33
CA ARG A 359 -36.29 15.10 28.54
C ARG A 359 -36.67 16.57 28.38
N ASN A 360 -36.39 17.16 27.21
CA ASN A 360 -36.79 18.52 26.87
C ASN A 360 -38.30 18.66 26.75
N GLU A 361 -39.00 17.63 26.23
CA GLU A 361 -40.46 17.55 26.17
C GLU A 361 -41.08 17.47 27.59
N MET A 362 -40.52 16.61 28.46
CA MET A 362 -40.99 16.55 29.87
C MET A 362 -40.73 17.85 30.62
N GLU A 363 -39.61 18.51 30.41
CA GLU A 363 -39.32 19.83 30.99
C GLU A 363 -40.26 20.92 30.42
N ALA A 364 -40.60 20.87 29.14
CA ALA A 364 -41.55 21.79 28.51
C ALA A 364 -42.99 21.56 29.05
N LEU A 365 -43.42 20.29 29.18
CA LEU A 365 -44.70 19.93 29.78
C LEU A 365 -44.78 20.37 31.24
N SER A 366 -43.73 20.16 32.04
CA SER A 366 -43.70 20.62 33.45
C SER A 366 -43.75 22.13 33.58
N ARG A 367 -43.22 22.91 32.63
CA ARG A 367 -43.32 24.37 32.58
C ARG A 367 -44.69 24.85 32.17
N LEU A 368 -45.41 24.10 31.33
CA LEU A 368 -46.80 24.36 30.93
C LEU A 368 -47.78 24.10 32.09
N GLU A 369 -47.54 23.07 32.92
CA GLU A 369 -48.33 22.78 34.10
C GLU A 369 -48.19 23.87 35.22
N THR A 370 -47.11 24.67 35.16
CA THR A 370 -46.84 25.72 36.15
C THR A 370 -47.22 27.14 35.75
N SER A 371 -47.60 27.36 34.47
CA SER A 371 -48.04 28.66 33.94
C SER A 371 -49.53 28.66 33.58
N SER A 372 -50.34 29.12 34.54
CA SER A 372 -51.73 29.46 34.24
C SER A 372 -51.78 30.80 33.55
N ASP A 373 -51.86 30.81 32.19
CA ASP A 373 -52.43 31.93 31.43
C ASP A 373 -52.72 31.55 29.95
N ALA A 374 -53.82 31.88 29.52
CA ALA A 374 -54.62 32.10 28.28
C ALA A 374 -54.07 31.70 26.87
N SER A 375 -52.93 30.97 26.73
CA SER A 375 -52.38 30.52 25.41
C SER A 375 -52.55 29.01 25.12
N GLU A 376 -53.05 28.24 26.06
CA GLU A 376 -53.16 26.79 25.91
C GLU A 376 -54.30 26.33 24.98
N GLU A 377 -55.43 27.07 24.92
CA GLU A 377 -56.56 26.68 24.08
C GLU A 377 -56.29 26.75 22.58
N GLU A 378 -55.30 27.55 22.14
CA GLU A 378 -54.94 27.65 20.73
C GLU A 378 -53.85 26.68 20.26
N MET A 379 -52.98 26.21 21.13
CA MET A 379 -51.83 25.36 20.77
C MET A 379 -52.16 23.86 20.71
N LEU A 380 -53.02 23.38 21.61
CA LEU A 380 -53.39 21.96 21.65
C LEU A 380 -54.03 21.46 20.37
N PRO A 381 -55.00 22.17 19.76
CA PRO A 381 -55.62 21.78 18.49
C PRO A 381 -54.61 21.69 17.33
N LYS A 382 -53.61 22.61 17.29
CA LYS A 382 -52.58 22.62 16.24
C LYS A 382 -51.58 21.47 16.39
N LEU A 383 -51.28 21.07 17.61
CA LEU A 383 -50.42 19.88 17.91
C LEU A 383 -51.15 18.57 17.53
N VAL A 384 -52.42 18.46 17.83
CA VAL A 384 -53.24 17.32 17.43
C VAL A 384 -53.33 17.23 15.90
N GLN A 385 -53.56 18.34 15.20
CA GLN A 385 -53.57 18.39 13.76
C GLN A 385 -52.25 17.97 13.11
N LEU A 386 -51.10 18.37 13.68
CA LEU A 386 -49.77 17.93 13.23
C LEU A 386 -49.58 16.42 13.43
N ALA A 387 -50.05 15.87 14.56
CA ALA A 387 -49.97 14.44 14.83
C ALA A 387 -50.83 13.61 13.85
N GLU A 388 -52.04 14.06 13.55
CA GLU A 388 -52.91 13.44 12.55
C GLU A 388 -52.33 13.52 11.12
N MET A 389 -51.66 14.61 10.76
CA MET A 389 -50.99 14.75 9.47
C MET A 389 -49.80 13.78 9.33
N ARG A 390 -49.08 13.49 10.42
CA ARG A 390 -48.04 12.48 10.45
C ARG A 390 -48.65 11.07 10.33
N GLU A 391 -49.66 10.73 11.10
CA GLU A 391 -50.30 9.40 11.06
C GLU A 391 -50.93 9.10 9.71
N ASN A 392 -51.42 10.12 9.00
CA ASN A 392 -51.98 10.03 7.64
C ASN A 392 -50.89 10.06 6.54
N GLY A 393 -49.59 10.09 6.88
CA GLY A 393 -48.49 10.10 5.92
C GLY A 393 -48.34 11.40 5.11
N ILE A 394 -48.97 12.47 5.55
CA ILE A 394 -48.91 13.81 4.90
C ILE A 394 -47.63 14.54 5.28
N LEU A 395 -47.06 14.25 6.46
CA LEU A 395 -45.77 14.75 6.95
C LEU A 395 -44.84 13.58 7.22
N SER A 396 -43.60 13.72 6.79
CA SER A 396 -42.51 12.82 7.21
C SER A 396 -42.19 13.05 8.69
N GLU A 397 -41.51 12.09 9.33
CA GLU A 397 -41.10 12.21 10.74
C GLU A 397 -40.19 13.45 10.96
N GLU A 398 -39.33 13.78 10.02
CA GLU A 398 -38.46 14.95 10.07
C GLU A 398 -39.21 16.28 9.95
N GLU A 399 -40.23 16.34 9.06
CA GLU A 399 -41.10 17.53 8.89
C GLU A 399 -41.99 17.73 10.10
N PHE A 400 -42.53 16.66 10.69
CA PHE A 400 -43.29 16.69 11.93
C PHE A 400 -42.48 17.25 13.10
N VAL A 401 -41.25 16.75 13.31
CA VAL A 401 -40.36 17.22 14.37
C VAL A 401 -40.03 18.70 14.18
N LEU A 402 -39.75 19.14 12.95
CA LEU A 402 -39.46 20.54 12.63
C LEU A 402 -40.68 21.47 12.83
N ALA A 403 -41.86 21.03 12.43
CA ALA A 403 -43.10 21.80 12.60
C ALA A 403 -43.50 21.89 14.09
N LYS A 404 -43.35 20.81 14.85
CA LYS A 404 -43.58 20.75 16.29
C LYS A 404 -42.61 21.66 17.07
N SER A 405 -41.32 21.66 16.72
CA SER A 405 -40.32 22.52 17.37
C SER A 405 -40.59 24.02 17.10
N LYS A 406 -41.07 24.38 15.89
CA LYS A 406 -41.48 25.76 15.57
C LYS A 406 -42.73 26.18 16.31
N LEU A 407 -43.67 25.27 16.50
CA LEU A 407 -44.94 25.58 17.22
C LEU A 407 -44.66 25.77 18.72
N LEU A 408 -43.77 24.98 19.30
CA LEU A 408 -43.40 25.01 20.72
C LEU A 408 -42.31 26.06 21.05
N LYS A 409 -41.83 26.80 20.03
CA LYS A 409 -40.71 27.77 20.17
C LYS A 409 -39.46 27.18 20.82
N LEU A 410 -39.19 25.90 20.57
CA LEU A 410 -38.02 25.14 21.03
C LEU A 410 -36.86 25.24 20.05
#